data_420916c16ee90bff44570dcaacff7d2f
#
_entry.id   420916c16ee90bff44570dcaacff7d2f
#
_cell.length_a   1.000
_cell.length_b   1.000
_cell.length_c   1.000
_cell.angle_alpha   90.00
_cell.angle_beta   90.00
_cell.angle_gamma   90.00
#
_symmetry.space_group_name_H-M   'P 1'
#
loop_
_entity.id
_entity.type
_entity.pdbx_description
1 polymer ?
#
loop_
_entity_poly.entity_id
_entity_poly.type
_entity_poly.pdbx_seq_one_letter_code
_entity_poly.pdbx_strand_id
1 'polypeptide(L)'
;MSDAFIAETITITGHGGDEIEAYRAMPLAEGSRGGIVWIHHMPGYDRETKEFVRRLAVNGYHAVVPNLYSREAPGAAPDDAAAAARAAGGVPDERLVGDVAGAVEHLRSLPGANGKFGVIGHCSGGRHAYLAACSLQFDAAVDCYGAFIVEDPPEGMPKAMKPILHLA
;
A
#
# COMPACT_ATOMS: atom_id res chain seq x y z
N MET A 1 -2.32 -28.75 5.85
CA MET A 1 -2.97 -27.41 5.93
C MET A 1 -3.27 -26.98 4.49
N SER A 2 -4.44 -26.44 4.24
CA SER A 2 -4.78 -25.97 2.88
C SER A 2 -4.13 -24.60 2.68
N ASP A 3 -3.25 -24.46 1.68
CA ASP A 3 -2.65 -23.19 1.25
C ASP A 3 -3.63 -22.39 0.36
N ALA A 4 -4.91 -22.76 0.39
CA ALA A 4 -5.93 -22.09 -0.39
C ALA A 4 -6.20 -20.69 0.15
N PHE A 5 -6.28 -19.74 -0.74
CA PHE A 5 -6.60 -18.34 -0.45
C PHE A 5 -7.55 -17.78 -1.51
N ILE A 6 -8.27 -16.73 -1.15
CA ILE A 6 -9.00 -15.92 -2.11
C ILE A 6 -8.21 -14.65 -2.41
N ALA A 7 -8.22 -14.23 -3.67
CA ALA A 7 -7.58 -12.99 -4.09
C ALA A 7 -8.44 -12.29 -5.14
N GLU A 8 -8.71 -11.02 -4.91
CA GLU A 8 -9.67 -10.26 -5.72
C GLU A 8 -9.37 -8.75 -5.70
N THR A 9 -9.83 -8.08 -6.73
CA THR A 9 -9.91 -6.62 -6.75
C THR A 9 -11.17 -6.19 -6.01
N ILE A 10 -11.02 -5.21 -5.14
CA ILE A 10 -12.08 -4.67 -4.28
C ILE A 10 -12.06 -3.15 -4.33
N THR A 11 -13.09 -2.54 -3.79
CA THR A 11 -13.12 -1.11 -3.49
C THR A 11 -12.99 -0.92 -1.98
N ILE A 12 -12.17 0.03 -1.56
CA ILE A 12 -12.02 0.45 -0.17
C ILE A 12 -12.23 1.96 -0.05
N THR A 13 -12.53 2.43 1.16
CA THR A 13 -12.60 3.87 1.44
C THR A 13 -11.19 4.37 1.73
N GLY A 14 -10.70 5.31 0.94
CA GLY A 14 -9.41 5.96 1.09
C GLY A 14 -9.51 7.35 1.73
N HIS A 15 -8.49 8.16 1.47
CA HIS A 15 -8.39 9.55 1.96
C HIS A 15 -9.63 10.37 1.57
N GLY A 16 -10.10 11.18 2.51
CA GLY A 16 -11.25 12.07 2.29
C GLY A 16 -12.60 11.37 2.10
N GLY A 17 -12.67 10.06 2.26
CA GLY A 17 -13.87 9.26 2.00
C GLY A 17 -13.99 8.78 0.55
N ASP A 18 -12.97 8.97 -0.28
CA ASP A 18 -12.97 8.52 -1.66
C ASP A 18 -12.99 7.00 -1.77
N GLU A 19 -13.73 6.50 -2.74
CA GLU A 19 -13.64 5.10 -3.13
C GLU A 19 -12.41 4.87 -4.03
N ILE A 20 -11.53 3.97 -3.61
CA ILE A 20 -10.33 3.60 -4.37
C ILE A 20 -10.26 2.10 -4.59
N GLU A 21 -9.70 1.71 -5.74
CA GLU A 21 -9.42 0.31 -6.03
C GLU A 21 -8.31 -0.21 -5.12
N ALA A 22 -8.44 -1.47 -4.69
CA ALA A 22 -7.41 -2.20 -3.99
C ALA A 22 -7.41 -3.68 -4.41
N TYR A 23 -6.28 -4.35 -4.24
CA TYR A 23 -6.21 -5.80 -4.41
C TYR A 23 -5.98 -6.46 -3.07
N ARG A 24 -6.84 -7.41 -2.73
CA ARG A 24 -6.80 -8.16 -1.48
C ARG A 24 -6.49 -9.61 -1.73
N ALA A 25 -5.73 -10.23 -0.82
CA ALA A 25 -5.65 -11.68 -0.70
C ALA A 25 -5.77 -12.09 0.76
N MET A 26 -6.48 -13.19 1.02
CA MET A 26 -6.69 -13.71 2.36
C MET A 26 -6.77 -15.24 2.36
N PRO A 27 -6.19 -15.93 3.38
CA PRO A 27 -6.33 -17.37 3.52
C PRO A 27 -7.81 -17.77 3.68
N LEU A 28 -8.18 -18.90 3.11
CA LEU A 28 -9.53 -19.48 3.30
C LEU A 28 -9.66 -20.24 4.62
N ALA A 29 -8.55 -20.74 5.17
CA ALA A 29 -8.58 -21.43 6.45
C ALA A 29 -8.94 -20.47 7.58
N GLU A 30 -9.84 -20.88 8.46
CA GLU A 30 -10.16 -20.12 9.68
C GLU A 30 -8.94 -19.95 10.58
N GLY A 31 -8.90 -18.86 11.34
CA GLY A 31 -7.83 -18.58 12.30
C GLY A 31 -7.64 -17.10 12.60
N SER A 32 -6.86 -16.83 13.62
CA SER A 32 -6.47 -15.49 14.03
C SER A 32 -5.29 -15.02 13.17
N ARG A 33 -5.40 -13.85 12.51
CA ARG A 33 -4.45 -13.42 11.49
C ARG A 33 -4.09 -11.95 11.59
N GLY A 34 -2.80 -11.64 11.41
CA GLY A 34 -2.35 -10.27 11.21
C GLY A 34 -2.71 -9.76 9.82
N GLY A 35 -2.87 -8.44 9.71
CA GLY A 35 -3.08 -7.76 8.44
C GLY A 35 -1.81 -7.08 7.94
N ILE A 36 -1.57 -7.11 6.64
CA ILE A 36 -0.42 -6.42 6.01
C ILE A 36 -0.91 -5.54 4.87
N VAL A 37 -0.56 -4.26 4.95
CA VAL A 37 -0.70 -3.34 3.84
C VAL A 37 0.60 -3.35 3.04
N TRP A 38 0.52 -3.76 1.77
CA TRP A 38 1.60 -3.62 0.82
C TRP A 38 1.48 -2.29 0.09
N ILE A 39 2.54 -1.51 0.02
CA ILE A 39 2.55 -0.26 -0.72
C ILE A 39 3.35 -0.46 -2.00
N HIS A 40 2.70 -0.25 -3.14
CA HIS A 40 3.32 -0.48 -4.43
C HIS A 40 4.39 0.55 -4.77
N HIS A 41 5.31 0.16 -5.63
CA HIS A 41 6.40 1.00 -6.14
C HIS A 41 5.91 1.96 -7.25
N MET A 42 6.84 2.78 -7.77
CA MET A 42 6.48 3.80 -8.77
C MET A 42 5.90 3.24 -10.09
N PRO A 43 6.37 2.11 -10.65
CA PRO A 43 5.69 1.49 -11.80
C PRO A 43 4.23 1.16 -11.54
N GLY A 44 3.86 1.00 -10.28
CA GLY A 44 2.46 1.03 -9.86
C GLY A 44 1.92 -0.31 -9.38
N TYR A 45 0.62 -0.37 -9.47
CA TYR A 45 -0.28 -1.43 -9.05
C TYR A 45 -0.30 -2.56 -10.08
N ASP A 46 0.84 -3.20 -10.28
CA ASP A 46 1.12 -4.16 -11.32
C ASP A 46 0.89 -5.61 -10.89
N ARG A 47 1.17 -6.54 -11.81
CA ARG A 47 1.03 -7.98 -11.57
C ARG A 47 1.98 -8.47 -10.46
N GLU A 48 3.20 -7.92 -10.41
CA GLU A 48 4.21 -8.32 -9.43
C GLU A 48 3.81 -7.88 -8.03
N THR A 49 3.33 -6.66 -7.88
CA THR A 49 2.78 -6.15 -6.63
C THR A 49 1.62 -7.02 -6.12
N LYS A 50 0.71 -7.41 -7.01
CA LYS A 50 -0.41 -8.31 -6.67
C LYS A 50 0.08 -9.71 -6.28
N GLU A 51 1.20 -10.17 -6.85
CA GLU A 51 1.82 -11.44 -6.47
C GLU A 51 2.39 -11.41 -5.05
N PHE A 52 3.00 -10.30 -4.61
CA PHE A 52 3.45 -10.17 -3.22
C PHE A 52 2.28 -10.27 -2.24
N VAL A 53 1.16 -9.66 -2.53
CA VAL A 53 -0.06 -9.75 -1.71
C VAL A 53 -0.56 -11.21 -1.62
N ARG A 54 -0.56 -11.96 -2.73
CA ARG A 54 -0.91 -13.39 -2.74
C ARG A 54 0.06 -14.21 -1.89
N ARG A 55 1.37 -13.96 -1.98
CA ARG A 55 2.38 -14.67 -1.17
C ARG A 55 2.20 -14.42 0.32
N LEU A 56 1.82 -13.22 0.72
CA LEU A 56 1.49 -12.93 2.12
C LEU A 56 0.29 -13.76 2.59
N ALA A 57 -0.74 -13.93 1.75
CA ALA A 57 -1.89 -14.77 2.08
C ALA A 57 -1.51 -16.26 2.21
N VAL A 58 -0.65 -16.78 1.33
CA VAL A 58 -0.11 -18.16 1.47
C VAL A 58 0.65 -18.33 2.79
N ASN A 59 1.33 -17.27 3.27
CA ASN A 59 2.02 -17.27 4.56
C ASN A 59 1.12 -16.95 5.76
N GLY A 60 -0.19 -16.89 5.56
CA GLY A 60 -1.16 -16.83 6.65
C GLY A 60 -1.61 -15.44 7.06
N TYR A 61 -1.29 -14.40 6.30
CA TYR A 61 -1.72 -13.02 6.57
C TYR A 61 -2.94 -12.63 5.75
N HIS A 62 -3.77 -11.74 6.27
CA HIS A 62 -4.63 -10.93 5.42
C HIS A 62 -3.78 -9.84 4.78
N ALA A 63 -3.85 -9.70 3.48
CA ALA A 63 -3.01 -8.74 2.78
C ALA A 63 -3.80 -7.89 1.79
N VAL A 64 -3.45 -6.62 1.68
CA VAL A 64 -4.08 -5.68 0.75
C VAL A 64 -3.05 -4.72 0.18
N VAL A 65 -3.20 -4.34 -1.09
CA VAL A 65 -2.49 -3.21 -1.70
C VAL A 65 -3.51 -2.22 -2.25
N PRO A 66 -3.57 -0.98 -1.73
CA PRO A 66 -4.36 0.07 -2.33
C PRO A 66 -3.74 0.53 -3.66
N ASN A 67 -4.57 0.81 -4.66
CA ASN A 67 -4.14 1.44 -5.90
C ASN A 67 -4.02 2.95 -5.68
N LEU A 68 -2.82 3.42 -5.39
CA LEU A 68 -2.55 4.83 -5.11
C LEU A 68 -2.77 5.75 -6.33
N TYR A 69 -2.90 5.17 -7.51
CA TYR A 69 -3.09 5.89 -8.77
C TYR A 69 -4.53 5.82 -9.31
N SER A 70 -5.44 5.23 -8.54
CA SER A 70 -6.83 5.03 -8.99
C SER A 70 -7.58 6.32 -9.31
N ARG A 71 -7.17 7.46 -8.74
CA ARG A 71 -7.80 8.77 -9.00
C ARG A 71 -7.30 9.42 -10.29
N GLU A 72 -6.01 9.29 -10.59
CA GLU A 72 -5.39 9.90 -11.77
C GLU A 72 -5.71 9.13 -13.06
N ALA A 73 -5.84 7.80 -12.95
CA ALA A 73 -6.02 6.96 -14.12
C ALA A 73 -6.83 5.69 -13.77
N PRO A 74 -8.13 5.83 -13.47
CA PRO A 74 -8.98 4.69 -13.12
C PRO A 74 -9.04 3.67 -14.25
N GLY A 75 -8.71 2.42 -13.93
CA GLY A 75 -8.74 1.30 -14.88
C GLY A 75 -7.63 1.29 -15.93
N ALA A 76 -6.67 2.21 -15.86
CA ALA A 76 -5.54 2.24 -16.80
C ALA A 76 -4.54 1.10 -16.56
N ALA A 77 -3.75 0.78 -17.59
CA ALA A 77 -2.60 -0.09 -17.42
C ALA A 77 -1.59 0.51 -16.42
N PRO A 78 -0.84 -0.31 -15.66
CA PRO A 78 0.04 0.18 -14.60
C PRO A 78 1.02 1.28 -15.03
N ASP A 79 1.65 1.14 -16.19
CA ASP A 79 2.61 2.13 -16.70
C ASP A 79 1.95 3.47 -17.06
N ASP A 80 0.74 3.43 -17.64
CA ASP A 80 -0.05 4.61 -17.96
C ASP A 80 -0.53 5.31 -16.70
N ALA A 81 -0.99 4.54 -15.71
CA ALA A 81 -1.41 5.07 -14.41
C ALA A 81 -0.23 5.73 -13.67
N ALA A 82 0.95 5.10 -13.70
CA ALA A 82 2.16 5.66 -13.13
C ALA A 82 2.60 6.94 -13.84
N ALA A 83 2.47 7.00 -15.18
CA ALA A 83 2.77 8.20 -15.95
C ALA A 83 1.79 9.34 -15.60
N ALA A 84 0.49 9.05 -15.50
CA ALA A 84 -0.52 10.04 -15.12
C ALA A 84 -0.27 10.58 -13.70
N ALA A 85 0.00 9.71 -12.74
CA ALA A 85 0.31 10.11 -11.37
C ALA A 85 1.56 11.00 -11.30
N ARG A 86 2.63 10.69 -12.05
CA ARG A 86 3.83 11.55 -12.14
C ARG A 86 3.50 12.91 -12.75
N ALA A 87 2.71 12.93 -13.82
CA ALA A 87 2.29 14.18 -14.47
C ALA A 87 1.45 15.06 -13.53
N ALA A 88 0.68 14.46 -12.63
CA ALA A 88 -0.09 15.15 -11.58
C ALA A 88 0.78 15.61 -10.39
N GLY A 89 2.08 15.33 -10.39
CA GLY A 89 3.00 15.72 -9.31
C GLY A 89 3.24 14.65 -8.24
N GLY A 90 2.81 13.42 -8.47
CA GLY A 90 2.92 12.29 -7.56
C GLY A 90 1.76 12.18 -6.57
N VAL A 91 1.85 11.20 -5.68
CA VAL A 91 0.87 10.99 -4.61
C VAL A 91 1.23 11.90 -3.42
N PRO A 92 0.36 12.85 -3.03
CA PRO A 92 0.60 13.68 -1.85
C PRO A 92 0.69 12.84 -0.58
N ASP A 93 1.61 13.22 0.34
CA ASP A 93 1.87 12.47 1.58
C ASP A 93 0.59 12.28 2.44
N GLU A 94 -0.23 13.32 2.56
CA GLU A 94 -1.49 13.26 3.31
C GLU A 94 -2.49 12.26 2.69
N ARG A 95 -2.58 12.26 1.35
CA ARG A 95 -3.44 11.31 0.63
C ARG A 95 -2.95 9.88 0.79
N LEU A 96 -1.64 9.65 0.71
CA LEU A 96 -1.06 8.36 0.98
C LEU A 96 -1.45 7.83 2.36
N VAL A 97 -1.23 8.64 3.40
CA VAL A 97 -1.54 8.25 4.78
C VAL A 97 -3.02 7.91 4.92
N GLY A 98 -3.92 8.69 4.32
CA GLY A 98 -5.35 8.41 4.33
C GLY A 98 -5.75 7.13 3.59
N ASP A 99 -5.14 6.85 2.43
CA ASP A 99 -5.40 5.63 1.67
C ASP A 99 -4.88 4.38 2.40
N VAL A 100 -3.72 4.48 3.05
CA VAL A 100 -3.18 3.41 3.89
C VAL A 100 -4.03 3.19 5.13
N ALA A 101 -4.53 4.25 5.77
CA ALA A 101 -5.47 4.14 6.89
C ALA A 101 -6.75 3.40 6.48
N GLY A 102 -7.31 3.72 5.32
CA GLY A 102 -8.46 3.00 4.77
C GLY A 102 -8.17 1.52 4.52
N ALA A 103 -6.99 1.20 4.01
CA ALA A 103 -6.55 -0.19 3.83
C ALA A 103 -6.43 -0.94 5.18
N VAL A 104 -5.93 -0.30 6.24
CA VAL A 104 -5.90 -0.88 7.60
C VAL A 104 -7.30 -1.13 8.13
N GLU A 105 -8.23 -0.17 7.98
CA GLU A 105 -9.62 -0.35 8.42
C GLU A 105 -10.31 -1.49 7.67
N HIS A 106 -10.05 -1.63 6.36
CA HIS A 106 -10.51 -2.78 5.60
C HIS A 106 -9.98 -4.09 6.20
N LEU A 107 -8.67 -4.20 6.45
CA LEU A 107 -8.06 -5.39 7.06
C LEU A 107 -8.63 -5.69 8.45
N ARG A 108 -8.91 -4.65 9.24
CA ARG A 108 -9.52 -4.75 10.59
C ARG A 108 -10.91 -5.37 10.54
N SER A 109 -11.67 -5.12 9.49
CA SER A 109 -13.03 -5.62 9.30
C SER A 109 -13.11 -7.09 8.87
N LEU A 110 -11.98 -7.69 8.48
CA LEU A 110 -11.97 -9.06 7.95
C LEU A 110 -12.17 -10.11 9.05
N PRO A 111 -12.83 -11.23 8.72
CA PRO A 111 -12.99 -12.34 9.66
C PRO A 111 -11.62 -12.86 10.15
N GLY A 112 -11.48 -13.05 11.45
CA GLY A 112 -10.24 -13.54 12.05
C GLY A 112 -9.12 -12.49 12.16
N ALA A 113 -9.37 -11.22 11.85
CA ALA A 113 -8.40 -10.16 12.09
C ALA A 113 -8.04 -10.07 13.58
N ASN A 114 -6.76 -10.15 13.92
CA ASN A 114 -6.29 -10.20 15.31
C ASN A 114 -5.91 -8.81 15.89
N GLY A 115 -6.15 -7.75 15.14
CA GLY A 115 -5.83 -6.37 15.54
C GLY A 115 -4.36 -6.00 15.38
N LYS A 116 -3.52 -6.87 14.81
CA LYS A 116 -2.11 -6.61 14.52
C LYS A 116 -1.92 -6.29 13.04
N PHE A 117 -1.26 -5.18 12.76
CA PHE A 117 -1.08 -4.70 11.39
C PHE A 117 0.37 -4.36 11.10
N GLY A 118 0.81 -4.74 9.91
CA GLY A 118 2.10 -4.36 9.37
C GLY A 118 1.96 -3.58 8.07
N VAL A 119 2.99 -2.80 7.75
CA VAL A 119 3.13 -2.11 6.48
C VAL A 119 4.47 -2.48 5.84
N ILE A 120 4.48 -2.69 4.55
CA ILE A 120 5.68 -2.99 3.78
C ILE A 120 5.61 -2.34 2.41
N GLY A 121 6.75 -1.84 1.94
CA GLY A 121 6.90 -1.33 0.58
C GLY A 121 8.34 -1.33 0.14
N HIS A 122 8.57 -1.17 -1.16
CA HIS A 122 9.91 -1.13 -1.73
C HIS A 122 10.04 0.03 -2.72
N CYS A 123 11.24 0.55 -2.92
CA CYS A 123 11.50 1.74 -3.73
C CYS A 123 10.67 2.94 -3.24
N SER A 124 9.91 3.60 -4.09
CA SER A 124 8.97 4.67 -3.66
C SER A 124 7.94 4.16 -2.63
N GLY A 125 7.49 2.90 -2.75
CA GLY A 125 6.64 2.26 -1.75
C GLY A 125 7.34 2.06 -0.40
N GLY A 126 8.66 1.89 -0.36
CA GLY A 126 9.45 1.88 0.88
C GLY A 126 9.39 3.22 1.59
N ARG A 127 9.62 4.34 0.87
CA ARG A 127 9.41 5.69 1.41
C ARG A 127 8.00 5.86 1.98
N HIS A 128 7.01 5.38 1.25
CA HIS A 128 5.62 5.47 1.66
C HIS A 128 5.31 4.60 2.88
N ALA A 129 5.96 3.42 3.01
CA ALA A 129 5.83 2.57 4.19
C ALA A 129 6.44 3.24 5.44
N TYR A 130 7.60 3.88 5.28
CA TYR A 130 8.20 4.69 6.34
C TYR A 130 7.29 5.84 6.77
N LEU A 131 6.76 6.62 5.82
CA LEU A 131 5.83 7.71 6.09
C LEU A 131 4.57 7.22 6.83
N ALA A 132 3.98 6.12 6.36
CA ALA A 132 2.81 5.52 6.99
C ALA A 132 3.12 5.05 8.42
N ALA A 133 4.28 4.45 8.66
CA ALA A 133 4.71 4.01 9.98
C ALA A 133 4.92 5.17 10.96
N CYS A 134 5.37 6.33 10.47
CA CYS A 134 5.51 7.54 11.28
C CYS A 134 4.16 8.25 11.57
N SER A 135 3.14 7.99 10.74
CA SER A 135 1.86 8.72 10.79
C SER A 135 0.72 7.90 11.38
N LEU A 136 0.80 6.58 11.32
CA LEU A 136 -0.23 5.63 11.75
C LEU A 136 0.37 4.61 12.72
N GLN A 137 -0.50 3.91 13.44
CA GLN A 137 -0.05 2.85 14.35
C GLN A 137 0.07 1.51 13.63
N PHE A 138 1.29 1.00 13.54
CA PHE A 138 1.59 -0.34 13.06
C PHE A 138 2.37 -1.14 14.12
N ASP A 139 2.18 -2.46 14.13
CA ASP A 139 2.97 -3.38 14.96
C ASP A 139 4.31 -3.73 14.32
N ALA A 140 4.40 -3.59 13.00
CA ALA A 140 5.62 -3.81 12.21
C ALA A 140 5.63 -2.95 10.96
N ALA A 141 6.81 -2.45 10.59
CA ALA A 141 7.02 -1.73 9.35
C ALA A 141 8.29 -2.22 8.66
N VAL A 142 8.23 -2.41 7.35
CA VAL A 142 9.37 -2.82 6.53
C VAL A 142 9.54 -1.83 5.38
N ASP A 143 10.61 -1.08 5.44
CA ASP A 143 11.06 -0.24 4.35
C ASP A 143 12.16 -0.98 3.56
N CYS A 144 11.85 -1.34 2.32
CA CYS A 144 12.82 -1.93 1.42
C CYS A 144 13.38 -0.85 0.49
N TYR A 145 14.57 -0.36 0.80
CA TYR A 145 15.30 0.65 0.00
C TYR A 145 14.43 1.85 -0.40
N GLY A 146 13.71 2.42 0.55
CA GLY A 146 12.86 3.60 0.35
C GLY A 146 13.64 4.79 -0.21
N ALA A 147 13.14 5.34 -1.31
CA ALA A 147 13.78 6.48 -1.97
C ALA A 147 13.45 7.80 -1.26
N PHE A 148 14.41 8.71 -1.21
CA PHE A 148 14.22 10.10 -0.75
C PHE A 148 13.68 10.24 0.68
N ILE A 149 14.14 9.39 1.60
CA ILE A 149 13.84 9.50 3.02
C ILE A 149 14.73 10.56 3.66
N VAL A 150 16.02 10.57 3.32
CA VAL A 150 17.07 11.40 3.91
C VAL A 150 17.37 12.63 3.08
N GLU A 151 17.39 12.49 1.75
CA GLU A 151 17.84 13.50 0.80
C GLU A 151 16.71 13.99 -0.11
N ASP A 152 16.85 15.20 -0.63
CA ASP A 152 15.95 15.73 -1.64
C ASP A 152 16.00 14.87 -2.92
N PRO A 153 14.85 14.66 -3.58
CA PRO A 153 14.83 13.97 -4.86
C PRO A 153 15.58 14.77 -5.93
N PRO A 154 16.19 14.11 -6.93
CA PRO A 154 16.81 14.78 -8.06
C PRO A 154 15.84 15.71 -8.79
N GLU A 155 16.40 16.70 -9.49
CA GLU A 155 15.61 17.58 -10.36
C GLU A 155 14.75 16.79 -11.35
N GLY A 156 13.48 17.17 -11.51
CA GLY A 156 12.51 16.49 -12.37
C GLY A 156 11.68 15.40 -11.69
N MET A 157 11.98 15.07 -10.44
CA MET A 157 11.12 14.16 -9.66
C MET A 157 9.90 14.90 -9.08
N PRO A 158 8.81 14.19 -8.75
CA PRO A 158 7.62 14.79 -8.17
C PRO A 158 7.93 15.62 -6.91
N LYS A 159 7.44 16.86 -6.87
CA LYS A 159 7.65 17.79 -5.74
C LYS A 159 7.06 17.29 -4.41
N ALA A 160 6.13 16.34 -4.46
CA ALA A 160 5.56 15.70 -3.28
C ALA A 160 6.56 14.81 -2.53
N MET A 161 7.66 14.41 -3.16
CA MET A 161 8.66 13.50 -2.57
C MET A 161 9.71 14.28 -1.77
N LYS A 162 9.31 14.94 -0.69
CA LYS A 162 10.24 15.62 0.23
C LYS A 162 10.91 14.62 1.18
N PRO A 163 12.11 14.93 1.74
CA PRO A 163 12.71 14.15 2.80
C PRO A 163 11.78 14.01 4.00
N ILE A 164 11.72 12.83 4.59
CA ILE A 164 10.79 12.50 5.69
C ILE A 164 11.46 11.89 6.92
N LEU A 165 12.79 11.82 6.95
CA LEU A 165 13.53 11.25 8.09
C LEU A 165 13.19 11.93 9.43
N HIS A 166 12.86 13.21 9.39
CA HIS A 166 12.49 14.00 10.57
C HIS A 166 11.16 13.60 11.22
N LEU A 167 10.38 12.70 10.58
CA LEU A 167 9.10 12.21 11.11
C LEU A 167 9.26 11.03 12.09
N ALA A 168 10.47 10.44 12.18
CA ALA A 168 10.73 9.27 13.05
C ALA A 168 10.86 9.65 14.53
#